data_e532f0cfaed8ad9d08bd34e7bde63a57
#
_entry.id   e532f0cfaed8ad9d08bd34e7bde63a57
#
_cell.length_a   1.000
_cell.length_b   1.000
_cell.length_c   1.000
_cell.angle_alpha   90.00
_cell.angle_beta   90.00
_cell.angle_gamma   90.00
#
_symmetry.space_group_name_H-M   'P 1'
#
loop_
_entity.id
_entity.type
_entity.pdbx_description
1 polymer ?
#
loop_
_entity_poly.entity_id
_entity_poly.type
_entity_poly.pdbx_seq_one_letter_code
_entity_poly.pdbx_strand_id
1 'polypeptide(L)' 'MARKPADVRMMNKAVHYLGRYSSSRLKLAQVLQRFADRKLADYDPQDIRAALEQTLNQCAKL' A
#
# COMPACT_ATOMS: atom_id res chain seq x y z
N MET A 1 -7.50 -5.66 20.70
CA MET A 1 -7.19 -6.42 19.49
C MET A 1 -6.02 -5.78 18.74
N ALA A 2 -5.10 -6.58 18.29
CA ALA A 2 -3.96 -6.09 17.52
C ALA A 2 -4.39 -5.67 16.12
N ARG A 3 -3.95 -4.51 15.68
CA ARG A 3 -4.18 -4.06 14.30
C ARG A 3 -3.28 -4.84 13.35
N LYS A 4 -3.72 -4.96 12.12
CA LYS A 4 -2.87 -5.53 11.10
C LYS A 4 -1.69 -4.59 10.83
N PRO A 5 -0.50 -5.12 10.53
CA PRO A 5 0.63 -4.29 10.14
C PRO A 5 0.31 -3.44 8.91
N ALA A 6 1.00 -2.30 8.78
CA ALA A 6 0.78 -1.39 7.66
C ALA A 6 1.02 -2.08 6.32
N ASP A 7 2.05 -2.92 6.24
CA ASP A 7 2.39 -3.61 4.99
C ASP A 7 1.26 -4.56 4.55
N VAL A 8 0.63 -5.25 5.50
CA VAL A 8 -0.48 -6.16 5.19
C VAL A 8 -1.67 -5.36 4.64
N ARG A 9 -2.01 -4.27 5.31
CA ARG A 9 -3.14 -3.44 4.88
C ARG A 9 -2.87 -2.81 3.51
N MET A 10 -1.66 -2.34 3.30
CA MET A 10 -1.29 -1.73 2.03
C MET A 10 -1.27 -2.75 0.90
N MET A 11 -0.76 -3.95 1.16
CA MET A 11 -0.76 -5.02 0.17
C MET A 11 -2.18 -5.40 -0.22
N ASN A 12 -3.08 -5.51 0.74
CA ASN A 12 -4.48 -5.82 0.45
C ASN A 12 -5.11 -4.77 -0.43
N LYS A 13 -4.81 -3.50 -0.17
CA LYS A 13 -5.32 -2.41 -1.00
C LYS A 13 -4.75 -2.48 -2.41
N ALA A 14 -3.45 -2.75 -2.54
CA ALA A 14 -2.80 -2.82 -3.83
C ALA A 14 -3.37 -3.96 -4.67
N VAL A 15 -3.51 -5.14 -4.09
CA VAL A 15 -4.07 -6.30 -4.80
C VAL A 15 -5.49 -6.02 -5.25
N HIS A 16 -6.29 -5.42 -4.38
CA HIS A 16 -7.67 -5.08 -4.69
C HIS A 16 -7.75 -4.08 -5.85
N TYR A 17 -6.88 -3.07 -5.81
CA TYR A 17 -6.84 -2.05 -6.86
C TYR A 17 -6.41 -2.64 -8.19
N LEU A 18 -5.34 -3.44 -8.20
CA LEU A 18 -4.83 -4.04 -9.43
C LEU A 18 -5.79 -5.07 -10.02
N GLY A 19 -6.63 -5.66 -9.19
CA GLY A 19 -7.67 -6.57 -9.67
C GLY A 19 -8.74 -5.88 -10.47
N ARG A 20 -8.88 -4.56 -10.31
CA ARG A 20 -9.89 -3.78 -11.01
C ARG A 20 -9.31 -2.93 -12.13
N TYR A 21 -8.10 -2.43 -11.92
CA TYR A 21 -7.50 -1.46 -12.82
C TYR A 21 -6.10 -1.90 -13.21
N SER A 22 -5.80 -1.76 -14.49
CA SER A 22 -4.44 -1.92 -14.96
C SER A 22 -3.77 -0.57 -14.88
N SER A 23 -2.70 -0.46 -14.11
CA SER A 23 -2.04 0.84 -13.93
C SER A 23 -0.55 0.68 -13.76
N SER A 24 0.16 1.79 -13.98
CA SER A 24 1.60 1.82 -13.82
C SER A 24 1.97 1.83 -12.33
N ARG A 25 3.25 1.51 -12.07
CA ARG A 25 3.78 1.55 -10.72
C ARG A 25 3.61 2.93 -10.08
N LEU A 26 3.83 3.98 -10.87
CA LEU A 26 3.70 5.34 -10.38
C LEU A 26 2.27 5.63 -9.93
N LYS A 27 1.30 5.21 -10.74
CA LYS A 27 -0.10 5.40 -10.40
C LYS A 27 -0.47 4.63 -9.14
N LEU A 28 0.00 3.39 -9.06
CA LEU A 28 -0.24 2.57 -7.88
C LEU A 28 0.34 3.22 -6.62
N ALA A 29 1.55 3.77 -6.74
CA ALA A 29 2.20 4.44 -5.62
C ALA A 29 1.36 5.62 -5.13
N GLN A 30 0.80 6.39 -6.06
CA GLN A 30 -0.04 7.53 -5.69
C GLN A 30 -1.30 7.07 -4.96
N VAL A 31 -1.93 6.01 -5.45
CA VAL A 31 -3.14 5.46 -4.82
C VAL A 31 -2.83 4.98 -3.42
N LEU A 32 -1.73 4.25 -3.25
CA LEU A 32 -1.35 3.72 -1.96
C LEU A 32 -0.98 4.84 -0.98
N GLN A 33 -0.33 5.89 -1.48
CA GLN A 33 0.03 7.02 -0.63
C GLN A 33 -1.23 7.70 -0.08
N ARG A 34 -2.22 7.89 -0.93
CA ARG A 34 -3.50 8.49 -0.50
C ARG A 34 -4.20 7.59 0.51
N PHE A 35 -4.18 6.28 0.25
CA PHE A 35 -4.77 5.32 1.17
C PHE A 35 -4.09 5.41 2.53
N ALA A 36 -2.77 5.47 2.54
CA ALA A 36 -2.01 5.56 3.79
C ALA A 36 -2.34 6.85 4.54
N ASP A 37 -2.43 7.96 3.83
CA ASP A 37 -2.74 9.25 4.45
C ASP A 37 -4.10 9.25 5.13
N ARG A 38 -5.04 8.51 4.57
CA ARG A 38 -6.42 8.47 5.09
C ARG A 38 -6.63 7.37 6.12
N LYS A 39 -6.17 6.16 5.81
CA LYS A 39 -6.51 4.97 6.59
C LYS A 39 -5.41 4.52 7.53
N LEU A 40 -4.19 4.93 7.26
CA LEU A 40 -3.04 4.55 8.06
C LEU A 40 -2.44 5.76 8.79
N ALA A 41 -3.25 6.78 9.02
CA ALA A 41 -2.78 7.99 9.68
C ALA A 41 -2.28 7.73 11.11
N ASP A 42 -2.79 6.68 11.74
CA ASP A 42 -2.40 6.29 13.10
C ASP A 42 -1.09 5.51 13.14
N TYR A 43 -0.58 5.12 11.98
CA TYR A 43 0.65 4.35 11.92
C TYR A 43 1.85 5.27 11.85
N ASP A 44 3.00 4.73 12.26
CA ASP A 44 4.25 5.46 12.17
C ASP A 44 4.60 5.75 10.70
N PRO A 45 5.02 6.99 10.38
CA PRO A 45 5.39 7.33 8.99
C PRO A 45 6.47 6.42 8.42
N GLN A 46 7.40 5.95 9.26
CA GLN A 46 8.44 5.04 8.79
C GLN A 46 7.86 3.69 8.39
N ASP A 47 6.89 3.21 9.17
CA ASP A 47 6.20 1.96 8.84
C ASP A 47 5.43 2.08 7.53
N ILE A 48 4.79 3.23 7.31
CA ILE A 48 4.04 3.49 6.09
C ILE A 48 4.98 3.51 4.89
N ARG A 49 6.12 4.18 5.02
CA ARG A 49 7.08 4.25 3.93
C ARG A 49 7.64 2.87 3.59
N ALA A 50 8.02 2.11 4.62
CA ALA A 50 8.55 0.77 4.40
C ALA A 50 7.49 -0.13 3.77
N ALA A 51 6.26 -0.03 4.22
CA ALA A 51 5.15 -0.82 3.68
C ALA A 51 4.89 -0.47 2.21
N LEU A 52 4.92 0.81 1.89
CA LEU A 52 4.70 1.27 0.51
C LEU A 52 5.77 0.72 -0.41
N GLU A 53 7.02 0.85 -0.01
CA GLU A 53 8.14 0.37 -0.82
C GLU A 53 8.08 -1.14 -1.01
N GLN A 54 7.81 -1.87 0.06
CA GLN A 54 7.72 -3.33 0.00
C GLN A 54 6.56 -3.76 -0.89
N THR A 55 5.42 -3.10 -0.76
CA THR A 55 4.24 -3.43 -1.57
C THR A 55 4.52 -3.18 -3.05
N LEU A 56 5.15 -2.07 -3.39
CA LEU A 56 5.47 -1.77 -4.77
C LEU A 56 6.45 -2.79 -5.35
N ASN A 57 7.43 -3.22 -4.56
CA ASN A 57 8.38 -4.23 -5.01
C ASN A 57 7.71 -5.57 -5.25
N GLN A 58 6.77 -5.95 -4.39
CA GLN A 58 6.03 -7.20 -4.57
C GLN A 58 5.15 -7.14 -5.81
N CYS A 59 4.46 -6.03 -6.01
CA CYS A 59 3.60 -5.88 -7.17
C CYS A 59 4.38 -5.84 -8.47
N ALA A 60 5.61 -5.32 -8.44
CA ALA A 60 6.45 -5.27 -9.63
C ALA A 60 6.87 -6.66 -10.12
N LYS A 61 6.82 -7.65 -9.23
CA LYS A 61 7.19 -9.02 -9.59
C LYS A 61 6.03 -9.83 -10.17
N LEU A 62 4.85 -9.29 -10.08
CA LEU A 62 3.67 -9.94 -10.62
C LEU A 62 3.52 -9.63 -12.11
#